data_32bc98f6bcbbcb95cca7f5d9377673d0
#
_entry.id   32bc98f6bcbbcb95cca7f5d9377673d0
#
_cell.length_a   1.000
_cell.length_b   1.000
_cell.length_c   1.000
_cell.angle_alpha   90.00
_cell.angle_beta   90.00
_cell.angle_gamma   90.00
#
_symmetry.space_group_name_H-M   'P 1'
#
loop_
_entity.id
_entity.type
_entity.pdbx_description
1 polymer ?
#
loop_
_entity_poly.entity_id
_entity_poly.type
_entity_poly.pdbx_seq_one_letter_code
_entity_poly.pdbx_strand_id
1 'polypeptide(L)'
;MSRRKVPLVNKGVYHICSKSIQGFKIFNSDNDSKRMLDLMRFYNTNQPVCKFSDFLEFVSKAKKLEELVADHSMKLVRLIAYCIMPTHIHFILQQLEENGISMLMNTVLKAYSQYFNLRHNRKGPLWESRFKNVLVETDSQLLHLTRYIHLNPPTAHLVDRPEDWKWSSYREYLGGIYKNQTICDFSDLVDISIPSYQKFVNDRIAYQRELGKIKDMLID
;
A
#
# COMPACT_ATOMS: atom_id res chain seq x y z
N MET A 1 2.01 -13.24 -22.97
CA MET A 1 1.76 -12.49 -21.72
C MET A 1 0.26 -12.18 -21.64
N SER A 2 -0.43 -12.58 -20.57
CA SER A 2 -1.86 -12.27 -20.42
C SER A 2 -2.06 -10.75 -20.30
N ARG A 3 -2.94 -10.22 -21.15
CA ARG A 3 -3.32 -8.80 -21.18
C ARG A 3 -4.15 -8.49 -19.93
N ARG A 4 -3.96 -7.33 -19.30
CA ARG A 4 -4.80 -6.89 -18.17
C ARG A 4 -6.25 -6.76 -18.63
N LYS A 5 -7.20 -7.21 -17.80
CA LYS A 5 -8.63 -7.06 -18.10
C LYS A 5 -9.07 -5.59 -18.11
N VAL A 6 -8.48 -4.78 -17.22
CA VAL A 6 -8.76 -3.33 -17.11
C VAL A 6 -7.46 -2.58 -17.38
N PRO A 7 -7.40 -1.71 -18.41
CA PRO A 7 -6.23 -0.88 -18.68
C PRO A 7 -6.04 0.15 -17.56
N LEU A 8 -4.79 0.52 -17.31
CA LEU A 8 -4.45 1.61 -16.40
C LEU A 8 -4.39 2.91 -17.22
N VAL A 9 -5.26 3.86 -16.91
CA VAL A 9 -5.35 5.15 -17.61
C VAL A 9 -4.93 6.30 -16.69
N ASN A 10 -4.41 7.37 -17.26
CA ASN A 10 -4.01 8.55 -16.50
C ASN A 10 -5.21 9.15 -15.76
N LYS A 11 -4.97 9.68 -14.57
CA LYS A 11 -5.96 10.18 -13.60
C LYS A 11 -6.93 9.12 -13.06
N GLY A 12 -6.91 7.89 -13.59
CA GLY A 12 -7.70 6.79 -13.05
C GLY A 12 -7.24 6.38 -11.64
N VAL A 13 -8.19 6.10 -10.78
CA VAL A 13 -7.97 5.58 -9.42
C VAL A 13 -8.17 4.08 -9.41
N TYR A 14 -7.25 3.35 -8.79
CA TYR A 14 -7.27 1.89 -8.80
C TYR A 14 -7.01 1.30 -7.42
N HIS A 15 -7.77 0.28 -7.06
CA HIS A 15 -7.37 -0.65 -6.01
C HIS A 15 -6.32 -1.60 -6.56
N ILE A 16 -5.17 -1.61 -5.94
CA ILE A 16 -4.03 -2.48 -6.27
C ILE A 16 -3.85 -3.50 -5.15
N CYS A 17 -3.78 -4.77 -5.51
CA CYS A 17 -3.52 -5.85 -4.57
C CYS A 17 -2.43 -6.78 -5.11
N SER A 18 -1.52 -7.19 -4.23
CA SER A 18 -0.52 -8.21 -4.52
C SER A 18 -0.40 -9.17 -3.35
N LYS A 19 -0.49 -10.49 -3.63
CA LYS A 19 -0.43 -11.56 -2.65
C LYS A 19 0.87 -12.34 -2.76
N SER A 20 1.36 -12.81 -1.63
CA SER A 20 2.47 -13.75 -1.58
C SER A 20 2.07 -15.12 -2.12
N ILE A 21 3.05 -15.83 -2.66
CA ILE A 21 2.85 -17.19 -3.13
C ILE A 21 2.38 -18.10 -1.98
N GLN A 22 1.31 -18.88 -2.21
CA GLN A 22 0.75 -19.84 -1.25
C GLN A 22 0.43 -19.25 0.15
N GLY A 23 0.08 -17.96 0.22
CA GLY A 23 -0.22 -17.31 1.50
C GLY A 23 0.99 -17.21 2.45
N PHE A 24 2.21 -17.31 1.94
CA PHE A 24 3.43 -17.21 2.75
C PHE A 24 3.53 -15.84 3.42
N LYS A 25 3.80 -15.83 4.73
CA LYS A 25 3.98 -14.57 5.46
C LYS A 25 5.28 -13.89 5.02
N ILE A 26 5.16 -12.72 4.43
CA ILE A 26 6.29 -11.94 3.89
C ILE A 26 6.50 -10.61 4.63
N PHE A 27 5.58 -10.24 5.50
CA PHE A 27 5.69 -9.11 6.40
C PHE A 27 5.72 -9.64 7.84
N ASN A 28 6.89 -10.17 8.24
CA ASN A 28 7.08 -10.86 9.52
C ASN A 28 7.53 -9.91 10.64
N SER A 29 8.01 -8.74 10.29
CA SER A 29 8.55 -7.75 11.21
C SER A 29 8.19 -6.34 10.79
N ASP A 30 8.33 -5.40 11.73
CA ASP A 30 8.18 -3.97 11.45
C ASP A 30 9.14 -3.49 10.35
N ASN A 31 10.34 -4.04 10.31
CA ASN A 31 11.33 -3.71 9.28
C ASN A 31 10.86 -4.13 7.88
N ASP A 32 10.15 -5.25 7.76
CA ASP A 32 9.63 -5.72 6.47
C ASP A 32 8.53 -4.80 5.97
N SER A 33 7.59 -4.44 6.84
CA SER A 33 6.49 -3.51 6.50
C SER A 33 7.02 -2.10 6.21
N LYS A 34 7.95 -1.61 7.04
CA LYS A 34 8.62 -0.33 6.82
C LYS A 34 9.35 -0.31 5.48
N ARG A 35 10.09 -1.38 5.15
CA ARG A 35 10.79 -1.52 3.87
C ARG A 35 9.84 -1.36 2.69
N MET A 36 8.65 -1.93 2.74
CA MET A 36 7.66 -1.80 1.67
C MET A 36 7.23 -0.33 1.48
N LEU A 37 6.94 0.40 2.56
CA LEU A 37 6.56 1.81 2.49
C LEU A 37 7.71 2.70 2.03
N ASP A 38 8.93 2.42 2.49
CA ASP A 38 10.13 3.15 2.06
C ASP A 38 10.38 2.96 0.56
N LEU A 39 10.19 1.74 0.03
CA LEU A 39 10.28 1.46 -1.40
C LEU A 39 9.19 2.19 -2.20
N MET A 40 7.95 2.22 -1.68
CA MET A 40 6.85 2.98 -2.31
C MET A 40 7.18 4.46 -2.40
N ARG A 41 7.73 5.06 -1.34
CA ARG A 41 8.14 6.47 -1.34
C ARG A 41 9.28 6.72 -2.31
N PHE A 42 10.34 5.90 -2.24
CA PHE A 42 11.57 6.10 -2.99
C PHE A 42 11.40 5.95 -4.50
N TYR A 43 10.65 4.92 -4.93
CA TYR A 43 10.45 4.66 -6.35
C TYR A 43 9.24 5.39 -6.96
N ASN A 44 8.49 6.18 -6.18
CA ASN A 44 7.40 7.00 -6.72
C ASN A 44 7.92 8.25 -7.47
N THR A 45 8.80 8.00 -8.41
CA THR A 45 9.40 9.02 -9.26
C THR A 45 9.70 8.43 -10.64
N ASN A 46 9.65 9.25 -11.69
CA ASN A 46 9.96 8.84 -13.04
C ASN A 46 11.46 8.64 -13.28
N GLN A 47 12.32 9.16 -12.40
CA GLN A 47 13.79 9.08 -12.52
C GLN A 47 14.45 8.75 -11.17
N PRO A 48 14.41 7.49 -10.72
CA PRO A 48 15.15 7.11 -9.53
C PRO A 48 16.66 7.20 -9.80
N VAL A 49 17.37 8.01 -9.02
CA VAL A 49 18.79 8.31 -9.21
C VAL A 49 19.69 7.07 -9.02
N CYS A 50 19.25 6.11 -8.18
CA CYS A 50 20.01 4.91 -7.87
C CYS A 50 19.07 3.80 -7.38
N LYS A 51 19.63 2.63 -7.04
CA LYS A 51 18.85 1.60 -6.33
C LYS A 51 18.64 2.00 -4.87
N PHE A 52 17.54 1.56 -4.27
CA PHE A 52 17.24 1.87 -2.87
C PHE A 52 18.30 1.33 -1.89
N SER A 53 18.95 0.20 -2.19
CA SER A 53 20.08 -0.32 -1.40
C SER A 53 21.26 0.65 -1.36
N ASP A 54 21.63 1.17 -2.52
CA ASP A 54 22.76 2.08 -2.69
C ASP A 54 22.45 3.43 -2.01
N PHE A 55 21.18 3.87 -2.13
CA PHE A 55 20.66 5.02 -1.40
C PHE A 55 20.83 4.86 0.12
N LEU A 56 20.42 3.72 0.70
CA LEU A 56 20.56 3.47 2.14
C LEU A 56 22.01 3.47 2.58
N GLU A 57 22.91 2.90 1.79
CA GLU A 57 24.34 2.93 2.06
C GLU A 57 24.87 4.36 2.04
N PHE A 58 24.43 5.16 1.08
CA PHE A 58 24.80 6.57 0.98
C PHE A 58 24.25 7.39 2.16
N VAL A 59 22.96 7.20 2.56
CA VAL A 59 22.36 7.85 3.73
C VAL A 59 23.08 7.50 5.01
N SER A 60 23.50 6.26 5.19
CA SER A 60 24.24 5.84 6.39
C SER A 60 25.60 6.52 6.51
N LYS A 61 26.20 6.91 5.38
CA LYS A 61 27.49 7.59 5.31
C LYS A 61 27.38 9.13 5.36
N ALA A 62 26.27 9.68 4.86
CA ALA A 62 26.04 11.12 4.78
C ALA A 62 24.85 11.53 5.65
N LYS A 63 25.11 12.20 6.78
CA LYS A 63 24.06 12.67 7.74
C LYS A 63 23.04 13.68 7.19
N LYS A 64 22.94 13.93 5.87
CA LYS A 64 22.14 15.00 5.25
C LYS A 64 21.37 14.52 4.02
N LEU A 65 20.41 13.61 4.17
CA LEU A 65 19.75 13.09 2.96
C LEU A 65 18.24 13.31 2.87
N GLU A 66 17.60 13.87 3.88
CA GLU A 66 16.21 14.27 3.78
C GLU A 66 15.97 15.32 2.68
N GLU A 67 16.97 16.14 2.37
CA GLU A 67 16.90 17.17 1.32
C GLU A 67 16.99 16.62 -0.12
N LEU A 68 17.65 15.48 -0.33
CA LEU A 68 17.86 14.93 -1.69
C LEU A 68 16.67 14.10 -2.21
N VAL A 69 15.78 13.63 -1.33
CA VAL A 69 14.58 12.88 -1.71
C VAL A 69 13.35 13.78 -1.83
N ALA A 70 13.39 14.95 -1.22
CA ALA A 70 12.28 15.90 -1.22
C ALA A 70 12.14 16.69 -2.54
N ASP A 71 13.10 16.58 -3.46
CA ASP A 71 13.15 17.51 -4.60
C ASP A 71 12.71 16.90 -5.93
N HIS A 72 11.64 17.49 -6.47
CA HIS A 72 11.36 17.86 -7.87
C HIS A 72 11.15 16.76 -8.93
N SER A 73 11.11 15.51 -8.62
CA SER A 73 10.69 14.51 -9.61
C SER A 73 9.17 14.38 -9.66
N MET A 74 8.61 14.42 -10.86
CA MET A 74 7.19 14.16 -11.05
C MET A 74 6.84 12.78 -10.48
N LYS A 75 5.85 12.75 -9.57
CA LYS A 75 5.38 11.50 -8.97
C LYS A 75 4.68 10.65 -10.03
N LEU A 76 5.00 9.37 -10.05
CA LEU A 76 4.33 8.40 -10.93
C LEU A 76 2.86 8.19 -10.55
N VAL A 77 2.60 8.18 -9.25
CA VAL A 77 1.27 7.95 -8.68
C VAL A 77 1.02 8.81 -7.46
N ARG A 78 -0.25 9.02 -7.16
CA ARG A 78 -0.74 9.53 -5.89
C ARG A 78 -1.17 8.32 -5.04
N LEU A 79 -0.62 8.18 -3.85
CA LEU A 79 -1.03 7.17 -2.89
C LEU A 79 -2.18 7.73 -2.06
N ILE A 80 -3.35 7.13 -2.18
CA ILE A 80 -4.57 7.57 -1.48
C ILE A 80 -4.75 6.82 -0.16
N ALA A 81 -4.60 5.49 -0.19
CA ALA A 81 -4.67 4.68 1.03
C ALA A 81 -3.82 3.42 0.88
N TYR A 82 -3.43 2.82 2.01
CA TYR A 82 -2.72 1.55 2.03
C TYR A 82 -3.05 0.71 3.26
N CYS A 83 -2.85 -0.60 3.12
CA CYS A 83 -2.75 -1.55 4.21
C CYS A 83 -1.79 -2.67 3.84
N ILE A 84 -0.78 -2.89 4.69
CA ILE A 84 0.17 -4.00 4.57
C ILE A 84 -0.29 -5.09 5.54
N MET A 85 -0.66 -6.24 4.99
CA MET A 85 -1.07 -7.43 5.72
C MET A 85 0.08 -8.45 5.74
N PRO A 86 0.10 -9.43 6.65
CA PRO A 86 1.21 -10.38 6.73
C PRO A 86 1.56 -11.11 5.42
N THR A 87 0.57 -11.35 4.57
CA THR A 87 0.70 -12.14 3.34
C THR A 87 0.44 -11.35 2.05
N HIS A 88 -0.02 -10.12 2.15
CA HIS A 88 -0.43 -9.34 0.98
C HIS A 88 -0.47 -7.84 1.28
N ILE A 89 -0.56 -7.05 0.22
CA ILE A 89 -0.65 -5.59 0.30
C ILE A 89 -1.88 -5.09 -0.45
N HIS A 90 -2.48 -4.03 0.08
CA HIS A 90 -3.51 -3.24 -0.58
C HIS A 90 -3.05 -1.80 -0.69
N PHE A 91 -3.18 -1.22 -1.89
CA PHE A 91 -2.98 0.19 -2.15
C PHE A 91 -4.19 0.74 -2.92
N ILE A 92 -4.56 1.99 -2.66
CA ILE A 92 -5.38 2.79 -3.56
C ILE A 92 -4.45 3.81 -4.19
N LEU A 93 -4.28 3.72 -5.51
CA LEU A 93 -3.37 4.56 -6.28
C LEU A 93 -4.11 5.30 -7.38
N GLN A 94 -3.85 6.60 -7.54
CA GLN A 94 -4.21 7.35 -8.73
C GLN A 94 -2.99 7.41 -9.65
N GLN A 95 -3.18 7.08 -10.92
CA GLN A 95 -2.11 7.18 -11.92
C GLN A 95 -1.94 8.65 -12.34
N LEU A 96 -0.75 9.21 -12.12
CA LEU A 96 -0.43 10.59 -12.52
C LEU A 96 0.31 10.62 -13.86
N GLU A 97 1.25 9.70 -14.07
CA GLU A 97 2.06 9.57 -15.27
C GLU A 97 1.65 8.34 -16.09
N GLU A 98 1.90 8.39 -17.38
CA GLU A 98 1.65 7.25 -18.27
C GLU A 98 2.39 6.00 -17.76
N ASN A 99 1.67 4.87 -17.63
CA ASN A 99 2.18 3.64 -17.07
C ASN A 99 2.72 3.72 -15.62
N GLY A 100 2.50 4.84 -14.89
CA GLY A 100 3.07 5.13 -13.59
C GLY A 100 2.83 4.03 -12.56
N ILE A 101 1.58 3.54 -12.44
CA ILE A 101 1.27 2.41 -11.54
C ILE A 101 2.07 1.16 -11.91
N SER A 102 2.16 0.85 -13.21
CA SER A 102 2.91 -0.34 -13.67
C SER A 102 4.39 -0.23 -13.39
N MET A 103 4.99 0.92 -13.63
CA MET A 103 6.41 1.19 -13.39
C MET A 103 6.72 1.08 -11.90
N LEU A 104 5.97 1.78 -11.05
CA LEU A 104 6.14 1.77 -9.62
C LEU A 104 5.99 0.35 -9.05
N MET A 105 4.86 -0.31 -9.30
CA MET A 105 4.57 -1.61 -8.71
C MET A 105 5.53 -2.69 -9.15
N ASN A 106 5.93 -2.73 -10.44
CA ASN A 106 6.92 -3.70 -10.89
C ASN A 106 8.27 -3.50 -10.20
N THR A 107 8.71 -2.26 -10.04
CA THR A 107 9.98 -1.93 -9.38
C THR A 107 9.93 -2.26 -7.89
N VAL A 108 8.89 -1.84 -7.19
CA VAL A 108 8.71 -2.05 -5.75
C VAL A 108 8.61 -3.54 -5.42
N LEU A 109 7.76 -4.29 -6.13
CA LEU A 109 7.59 -5.73 -5.89
C LEU A 109 8.88 -6.51 -6.16
N LYS A 110 9.63 -6.15 -7.20
CA LYS A 110 10.95 -6.74 -7.51
C LYS A 110 11.97 -6.40 -6.42
N ALA A 111 12.09 -5.13 -6.04
CA ALA A 111 13.03 -4.69 -5.00
C ALA A 111 12.72 -5.33 -3.64
N TYR A 112 11.44 -5.44 -3.28
CA TYR A 112 11.01 -6.11 -2.06
C TYR A 112 11.34 -7.60 -2.09
N SER A 113 11.12 -8.30 -3.22
CA SER A 113 11.48 -9.71 -3.37
C SER A 113 12.98 -9.95 -3.19
N GLN A 114 13.81 -9.08 -3.76
CA GLN A 114 15.26 -9.16 -3.58
C GLN A 114 15.68 -8.97 -2.11
N TYR A 115 15.13 -7.94 -1.45
CA TYR A 115 15.35 -7.69 -0.03
C TYR A 115 14.94 -8.89 0.83
N PHE A 116 13.71 -9.39 0.65
CA PHE A 116 13.18 -10.49 1.45
C PHE A 116 13.98 -11.78 1.25
N ASN A 117 14.26 -12.14 0.00
CA ASN A 117 15.01 -13.35 -0.32
C ASN A 117 16.44 -13.31 0.24
N LEU A 118 17.11 -12.15 0.15
CA LEU A 118 18.45 -11.98 0.75
C LEU A 118 18.39 -12.10 2.27
N ARG A 119 17.46 -11.42 2.91
CA ARG A 119 17.31 -11.40 4.37
C ARG A 119 17.00 -12.78 4.96
N HIS A 120 16.19 -13.58 4.26
CA HIS A 120 15.72 -14.88 4.72
C HIS A 120 16.43 -16.07 4.06
N ASN A 121 17.55 -15.83 3.36
CA ASN A 121 18.33 -16.84 2.64
C ASN A 121 17.44 -17.72 1.73
N ARG A 122 16.50 -17.08 1.03
CA ARG A 122 15.48 -17.73 0.18
C ARG A 122 15.76 -17.46 -1.29
N LYS A 123 15.36 -18.37 -2.15
CA LYS A 123 15.39 -18.23 -3.62
C LYS A 123 13.99 -18.40 -4.21
N GLY A 124 13.78 -17.84 -5.39
CA GLY A 124 12.53 -18.00 -6.15
C GLY A 124 11.53 -16.85 -5.98
N PRO A 125 10.35 -16.98 -6.61
CA PRO A 125 9.33 -15.95 -6.61
C PRO A 125 8.75 -15.74 -5.21
N LEU A 126 8.37 -14.50 -4.92
CA LEU A 126 7.76 -14.11 -3.65
C LEU A 126 6.26 -13.83 -3.83
N TRP A 127 5.88 -13.30 -4.98
CA TRP A 127 4.52 -12.92 -5.30
C TRP A 127 3.85 -13.98 -6.17
N GLU A 128 2.57 -14.23 -5.90
CA GLU A 128 1.75 -15.23 -6.60
C GLU A 128 1.64 -14.93 -8.10
N SER A 129 1.51 -13.64 -8.43
CA SER A 129 1.38 -13.16 -9.81
C SER A 129 1.77 -11.69 -9.91
N ARG A 130 1.54 -11.09 -11.08
CA ARG A 130 1.50 -9.62 -11.19
C ARG A 130 0.41 -9.08 -10.28
N PHE A 131 0.57 -7.84 -9.79
CA PHE A 131 -0.47 -7.18 -9.03
C PHE A 131 -1.81 -7.16 -9.78
N LYS A 132 -2.90 -7.33 -9.04
CA LYS A 132 -4.27 -7.15 -9.52
C LYS A 132 -4.67 -5.69 -9.42
N ASN A 133 -5.49 -5.22 -10.35
CA ASN A 133 -6.04 -3.86 -10.33
C ASN A 133 -7.54 -3.88 -10.60
N VAL A 134 -8.28 -3.05 -9.87
CA VAL A 134 -9.69 -2.78 -10.07
C VAL A 134 -9.87 -1.28 -10.16
N LEU A 135 -10.55 -0.80 -11.20
CA LEU A 135 -10.88 0.63 -11.38
C LEU A 135 -11.88 1.06 -10.31
N VAL A 136 -11.67 2.24 -9.76
CA VAL A 136 -12.62 2.92 -8.87
C VAL A 136 -13.31 3.99 -9.70
N GLU A 137 -14.64 3.86 -9.86
CA GLU A 137 -15.41 4.67 -10.82
C GLU A 137 -16.12 5.87 -10.17
N THR A 138 -16.36 5.82 -8.85
CA THR A 138 -17.10 6.87 -8.13
C THR A 138 -16.46 7.19 -6.77
N ASP A 139 -16.71 8.41 -6.29
CA ASP A 139 -16.25 8.85 -4.96
C ASP A 139 -16.86 7.99 -3.84
N SER A 140 -18.09 7.54 -4.00
CA SER A 140 -18.74 6.61 -3.08
C SER A 140 -17.98 5.27 -3.03
N GLN A 141 -17.59 4.71 -4.18
CA GLN A 141 -16.78 3.50 -4.23
C GLN A 141 -15.39 3.74 -3.57
N LEU A 142 -14.79 4.91 -3.83
CA LEU A 142 -13.51 5.26 -3.21
C LEU A 142 -13.62 5.26 -1.69
N LEU A 143 -14.61 5.96 -1.13
CA LEU A 143 -14.83 6.04 0.31
C LEU A 143 -15.08 4.66 0.93
N HIS A 144 -15.91 3.83 0.31
CA HIS A 144 -16.17 2.47 0.77
C HIS A 144 -14.92 1.58 0.68
N LEU A 145 -14.08 1.78 -0.32
CA LEU A 145 -12.84 1.02 -0.52
C LEU A 145 -11.78 1.42 0.52
N THR A 146 -11.66 2.71 0.89
CA THR A 146 -10.76 3.12 1.98
C THR A 146 -11.15 2.43 3.29
N ARG A 147 -12.45 2.40 3.62
CA ARG A 147 -12.95 1.66 4.78
C ARG A 147 -12.61 0.18 4.71
N TYR A 148 -12.87 -0.46 3.57
CA TYR A 148 -12.55 -1.88 3.37
C TYR A 148 -11.06 -2.17 3.65
N ILE A 149 -10.16 -1.36 3.10
CA ILE A 149 -8.71 -1.51 3.29
C ILE A 149 -8.33 -1.33 4.76
N HIS A 150 -8.89 -0.32 5.43
CA HIS A 150 -8.59 -0.05 6.83
C HIS A 150 -9.16 -1.09 7.80
N LEU A 151 -10.23 -1.80 7.40
CA LEU A 151 -10.81 -2.88 8.18
C LEU A 151 -10.17 -4.26 7.94
N ASN A 152 -9.27 -4.41 6.97
CA ASN A 152 -8.60 -5.70 6.73
C ASN A 152 -7.92 -6.28 7.98
N PRO A 153 -7.14 -5.51 8.78
CA PRO A 153 -6.50 -6.05 9.97
C PRO A 153 -7.47 -6.54 11.05
N PRO A 154 -8.49 -5.76 11.47
CA PRO A 154 -9.48 -6.26 12.43
C PRO A 154 -10.36 -7.39 11.86
N THR A 155 -10.63 -7.41 10.55
CA THR A 155 -11.35 -8.51 9.90
C THR A 155 -10.56 -9.82 9.95
N ALA A 156 -9.23 -9.74 9.78
CA ALA A 156 -8.32 -10.87 9.88
C ALA A 156 -7.91 -11.20 11.34
N HIS A 157 -8.57 -10.60 12.35
CA HIS A 157 -8.28 -10.80 13.79
C HIS A 157 -6.81 -10.54 14.17
N LEU A 158 -6.11 -9.67 13.44
CA LEU A 158 -4.74 -9.26 13.77
C LEU A 158 -4.71 -8.22 14.88
N VAL A 159 -5.75 -7.40 14.96
CA VAL A 159 -6.00 -6.38 15.98
C VAL A 159 -7.50 -6.27 16.24
N ASP A 160 -7.90 -5.68 17.35
CA ASP A 160 -9.31 -5.43 17.64
C ASP A 160 -9.83 -4.17 16.95
N ARG A 161 -9.02 -3.14 16.89
CA ARG A 161 -9.37 -1.83 16.33
C ARG A 161 -8.42 -1.47 15.18
N PRO A 162 -8.91 -0.84 14.10
CA PRO A 162 -8.08 -0.52 12.93
C PRO A 162 -6.93 0.45 13.25
N GLU A 163 -7.09 1.33 14.25
CA GLU A 163 -6.03 2.23 14.72
C GLU A 163 -4.85 1.52 15.38
N ASP A 164 -5.02 0.28 15.84
CA ASP A 164 -3.95 -0.49 16.47
C ASP A 164 -3.00 -1.11 15.43
N TRP A 165 -3.41 -1.12 14.14
CA TRP A 165 -2.59 -1.61 13.05
C TRP A 165 -1.77 -0.49 12.41
N LYS A 166 -0.51 -0.36 12.81
CA LYS A 166 0.38 0.73 12.37
C LYS A 166 0.80 0.68 10.89
N TRP A 167 0.57 -0.45 10.23
CA TRP A 167 0.92 -0.65 8.81
C TRP A 167 -0.27 -0.42 7.88
N SER A 168 -1.13 0.50 8.27
CA SER A 168 -2.28 1.00 7.52
C SER A 168 -2.30 2.52 7.55
N SER A 169 -2.81 3.13 6.50
CA SER A 169 -3.03 4.58 6.42
C SER A 169 -4.17 5.09 7.32
N TYR A 170 -4.86 4.22 8.05
CA TYR A 170 -6.00 4.63 8.88
C TYR A 170 -5.67 5.77 9.85
N ARG A 171 -4.49 5.72 10.49
CA ARG A 171 -4.04 6.80 11.39
C ARG A 171 -3.81 8.12 10.68
N GLU A 172 -3.42 8.11 9.41
CA GLU A 172 -3.30 9.33 8.60
C GLU A 172 -4.67 9.97 8.37
N TYR A 173 -5.70 9.15 8.13
CA TYR A 173 -7.10 9.60 7.99
C TYR A 173 -7.69 10.16 9.29
N LEU A 174 -7.19 9.75 10.44
CA LEU A 174 -7.58 10.28 11.74
C LEU A 174 -6.75 11.50 12.19
N GLY A 175 -5.81 11.97 11.36
CA GLY A 175 -4.92 13.07 11.73
C GLY A 175 -3.94 12.73 12.87
N GLY A 176 -3.79 11.44 13.19
CA GLY A 176 -2.95 10.96 14.29
C GLY A 176 -1.45 10.86 13.96
N ILE A 177 -1.03 11.34 12.80
CA ILE A 177 0.37 11.32 12.34
C ILE A 177 0.77 12.73 11.95
N TYR A 178 1.98 13.15 12.29
CA TYR A 178 2.50 14.44 11.88
C TYR A 178 2.54 14.55 10.35
N LYS A 179 2.17 15.72 9.81
CA LYS A 179 2.03 15.97 8.36
C LYS A 179 3.29 15.61 7.57
N ASN A 180 4.48 15.75 8.15
CA ASN A 180 5.76 15.38 7.54
C ASN A 180 6.03 13.87 7.51
N GLN A 181 5.21 13.06 8.19
CA GLN A 181 5.33 11.59 8.21
C GLN A 181 4.24 10.90 7.39
N THR A 182 3.21 11.65 6.94
CA THR A 182 2.15 11.11 6.09
C THR A 182 2.72 10.78 4.70
N ILE A 183 2.22 9.71 4.12
CA ILE A 183 2.57 9.31 2.75
C ILE A 183 1.36 9.36 1.82
N CYS A 184 0.16 9.38 2.39
CA CYS A 184 -1.07 9.49 1.64
C CYS A 184 -1.44 10.93 1.34
N ASP A 185 -1.99 11.12 0.15
CA ASP A 185 -2.51 12.37 -0.33
C ASP A 185 -3.95 12.12 -0.83
N PHE A 186 -4.93 12.45 0.00
CA PHE A 186 -6.34 12.09 -0.21
C PHE A 186 -7.32 13.22 0.07
N SER A 187 -6.87 14.37 0.58
CA SER A 187 -7.72 15.42 1.16
C SER A 187 -8.73 16.05 0.19
N ASP A 188 -8.44 16.05 -1.10
CA ASP A 188 -9.32 16.55 -2.16
C ASP A 188 -10.16 15.45 -2.84
N LEU A 189 -9.92 14.18 -2.48
CA LEU A 189 -10.61 13.02 -3.05
C LEU A 189 -11.58 12.36 -2.07
N VAL A 190 -11.35 12.55 -0.76
CA VAL A 190 -12.15 11.95 0.31
C VAL A 190 -12.66 13.08 1.21
N ASP A 191 -13.81 13.65 0.85
CA ASP A 191 -14.45 14.74 1.58
C ASP A 191 -15.30 14.19 2.73
N ILE A 192 -14.66 13.95 3.86
CA ILE A 192 -15.30 13.49 5.09
C ILE A 192 -14.54 14.01 6.32
N SER A 193 -15.26 14.50 7.32
CA SER A 193 -14.61 14.92 8.57
C SER A 193 -14.02 13.73 9.34
N ILE A 194 -12.94 13.97 10.10
CA ILE A 194 -12.27 12.91 10.88
C ILE A 194 -13.24 12.15 11.78
N PRO A 195 -14.11 12.80 12.62
CA PRO A 195 -15.05 12.06 13.46
C PRO A 195 -16.05 11.23 12.65
N SER A 196 -16.51 11.78 11.52
CA SER A 196 -17.44 11.07 10.64
C SER A 196 -16.78 9.87 9.99
N TYR A 197 -15.52 9.99 9.56
CA TYR A 197 -14.77 8.88 8.99
C TYR A 197 -14.49 7.78 10.03
N GLN A 198 -14.11 8.15 11.25
CA GLN A 198 -13.90 7.20 12.34
C GLN A 198 -15.17 6.40 12.63
N LYS A 199 -16.31 7.08 12.74
CA LYS A 199 -17.62 6.43 12.92
C LYS A 199 -17.95 5.53 11.74
N PHE A 200 -17.81 6.04 10.51
CA PHE A 200 -18.07 5.29 9.25
C PHE A 200 -17.28 3.98 9.16
N VAL A 201 -16.04 3.97 9.65
CA VAL A 201 -15.21 2.77 9.67
C VAL A 201 -15.63 1.84 10.81
N ASN A 202 -15.73 2.35 12.04
CA ASN A 202 -15.96 1.55 13.24
C ASN A 202 -17.34 0.85 13.26
N ASP A 203 -18.37 1.50 12.72
CA ASP A 203 -19.73 0.92 12.62
C ASP A 203 -19.79 -0.37 11.77
N ARG A 204 -18.72 -0.72 11.05
CA ARG A 204 -18.68 -1.89 10.17
C ARG A 204 -17.72 -2.99 10.61
N ILE A 205 -17.02 -2.84 11.72
CA ILE A 205 -16.05 -3.85 12.20
C ILE A 205 -16.72 -5.22 12.36
N ALA A 206 -17.83 -5.29 13.12
CA ALA A 206 -18.54 -6.54 13.37
C ALA A 206 -19.05 -7.18 12.06
N TYR A 207 -19.67 -6.38 11.20
CA TYR A 207 -20.19 -6.86 9.92
C TYR A 207 -19.09 -7.39 8.98
N GLN A 208 -17.94 -6.73 8.92
CA GLN A 208 -16.82 -7.18 8.09
C GLN A 208 -16.21 -8.49 8.63
N ARG A 209 -16.15 -8.67 9.95
CA ARG A 209 -15.73 -9.92 10.59
C ARG A 209 -16.65 -11.09 10.24
N GLU A 210 -17.95 -10.86 10.24
CA GLU A 210 -18.95 -11.86 9.83
C GLU A 210 -18.78 -12.24 8.35
N LEU A 211 -18.64 -11.26 7.45
CA LEU A 211 -18.36 -11.51 6.04
C LEU A 211 -17.04 -12.27 5.83
N GLY A 212 -16.01 -11.98 6.62
CA GLY A 212 -14.74 -12.71 6.59
C GLY A 212 -14.94 -14.19 6.87
N LYS A 213 -15.66 -14.54 7.94
CA LYS A 213 -15.99 -15.94 8.30
C LYS A 213 -16.76 -16.66 7.19
N ILE A 214 -17.76 -16.00 6.61
CA ILE A 214 -18.54 -16.58 5.49
C ILE A 214 -17.64 -16.85 4.28
N LYS A 215 -16.73 -15.93 3.96
CA LYS A 215 -15.80 -16.10 2.85
C LYS A 215 -14.85 -17.27 3.07
N ASP A 216 -14.35 -17.45 4.28
CA ASP A 216 -13.48 -18.57 4.64
C ASP A 216 -14.23 -19.92 4.55
N MET A 217 -15.53 -19.96 4.87
CA MET A 217 -16.39 -21.14 4.71
C MET A 217 -16.71 -21.48 3.24
N LEU A 218 -16.63 -20.51 2.33
CA LEU A 218 -16.94 -20.71 0.90
C LEU A 218 -15.71 -21.08 0.05
N ILE A 219 -14.52 -21.14 0.66
CA ILE A 219 -13.25 -21.46 -0.02
C ILE A 219 -12.86 -22.94 0.22
N ASP A 220 -13.58 -23.66 1.07
CA ASP A 220 -13.52 -25.11 1.20
C ASP A 220 -14.52 -25.75 0.21
#